data_b3cc2b23afc60b6f0e32b7429a93982a
#
_entry.id   b3cc2b23afc60b6f0e32b7429a93982a
#
_cell.length_a   1.000
_cell.length_b   1.000
_cell.length_c   1.000
_cell.angle_alpha   90.00
_cell.angle_beta   90.00
_cell.angle_gamma   90.00
#
_symmetry.space_group_name_H-M   'P 1'
#
loop_
_entity.id
_entity.type
_entity.pdbx_description
1 polymer ?
#
loop_
_entity_poly.entity_id
_entity_poly.type
_entity_poly.pdbx_seq_one_letter_code
_entity_poly.pdbx_strand_id
1 'polypeptide(L)'
;MNLADWIGLTLAALALIAAAYQLISLAAVMRFFAAPPHREGGSASVTLLKPLHGNEPLLAVNLATFLDSAHAGPVQLVCGVGDPGDSAVGAVEALRSTHPAADIALTTGPRAPGT
;
A
#
# COMPACT_ATOMS: atom_id res chain seq x y z
N MET A 1 1.25 40.86 37.62
CA MET A 1 1.87 40.02 36.57
C MET A 1 2.52 40.91 35.56
N ASN A 2 3.78 40.74 35.32
CA ASN A 2 4.52 41.48 34.30
C ASN A 2 4.42 40.75 32.95
N LEU A 3 4.94 41.36 31.88
CA LEU A 3 4.90 40.75 30.53
C LEU A 3 5.56 39.37 30.48
N ALA A 4 6.65 39.19 31.22
CA ALA A 4 7.34 37.91 31.27
C ALA A 4 6.48 36.78 31.89
N ASP A 5 5.69 37.11 32.90
CA ASP A 5 4.75 36.16 33.51
C ASP A 5 3.65 35.74 32.54
N TRP A 6 3.11 36.67 31.77
CA TRP A 6 2.12 36.37 30.74
C TRP A 6 2.69 35.49 29.63
N ILE A 7 3.91 35.78 29.17
CA ILE A 7 4.60 34.96 28.17
C ILE A 7 4.84 33.55 28.73
N GLY A 8 5.33 33.46 29.94
CA GLY A 8 5.57 32.15 30.60
C GLY A 8 4.30 31.32 30.75
N LEU A 9 3.20 31.95 31.16
CA LEU A 9 1.90 31.27 31.30
C LEU A 9 1.37 30.78 29.94
N THR A 10 1.49 31.60 28.91
CA THR A 10 1.07 31.22 27.56
C THR A 10 1.87 30.04 27.03
N LEU A 11 3.20 30.07 27.17
CA LEU A 11 4.06 28.96 26.76
C LEU A 11 3.77 27.68 27.54
N ALA A 12 3.52 27.79 28.84
CA ALA A 12 3.12 26.63 29.66
C ALA A 12 1.79 26.03 29.21
N ALA A 13 0.79 26.88 28.89
CA ALA A 13 -0.49 26.43 28.40
C ALA A 13 -0.34 25.71 27.03
N LEU A 14 0.44 26.26 26.11
CA LEU A 14 0.73 25.64 24.82
C LEU A 14 1.46 24.30 24.97
N ALA A 15 2.41 24.24 25.91
CA ALA A 15 3.13 22.99 26.19
C ALA A 15 2.20 21.90 26.74
N LEU A 16 1.26 22.26 27.62
CA LEU A 16 0.25 21.32 28.13
C LEU A 16 -0.69 20.82 27.05
N ILE A 17 -1.15 21.71 26.16
CA ILE A 17 -1.98 21.33 25.01
C ILE A 17 -1.22 20.38 24.10
N ALA A 18 0.03 20.67 23.79
CA ALA A 18 0.88 19.80 22.97
C ALA A 18 1.09 18.42 23.63
N ALA A 19 1.34 18.38 24.93
CA ALA A 19 1.48 17.12 25.67
C ALA A 19 0.19 16.30 25.66
N ALA A 20 -0.96 16.93 25.84
CA ALA A 20 -2.26 16.27 25.77
C ALA A 20 -2.51 15.69 24.37
N TYR A 21 -2.19 16.43 23.33
CA TYR A 21 -2.30 15.96 21.96
C TYR A 21 -1.42 14.72 21.70
N GLN A 22 -0.18 14.73 22.18
CA GLN A 22 0.74 13.60 22.05
C GLN A 22 0.19 12.34 22.74
N LEU A 23 -0.33 12.49 23.94
CA LEU A 23 -0.90 11.36 24.70
C LEU A 23 -2.15 10.79 24.01
N ILE A 24 -3.02 11.64 23.49
CA ILE A 24 -4.22 11.20 22.77
C ILE A 24 -3.81 10.47 21.48
N SER A 25 -2.83 11.00 20.74
CA SER A 25 -2.31 10.38 19.52
C SER A 25 -1.69 9.02 19.82
N LEU A 26 -0.89 8.91 20.85
CA LEU A 26 -0.31 7.64 21.29
C LEU A 26 -1.40 6.62 21.64
N ALA A 27 -2.40 7.03 22.42
CA ALA A 27 -3.51 6.16 22.79
C ALA A 27 -4.30 5.69 21.56
N ALA A 28 -4.53 6.55 20.59
CA ALA A 28 -5.22 6.21 19.35
C ALA A 28 -4.44 5.16 18.53
N VAL A 29 -3.12 5.34 18.40
CA VAL A 29 -2.24 4.38 17.71
C VAL A 29 -2.23 3.04 18.44
N MET A 30 -2.07 3.04 19.76
CA MET A 30 -2.07 1.81 20.55
C MET A 30 -3.41 1.06 20.42
N ARG A 31 -4.53 1.76 20.41
CA ARG A 31 -5.86 1.15 20.22
C ARG A 31 -6.01 0.56 18.82
N PHE A 32 -5.50 1.24 17.80
CA PHE A 32 -5.54 0.74 16.43
C PHE A 32 -4.78 -0.59 16.29
N PHE A 33 -3.57 -0.68 16.83
CA PHE A 33 -2.77 -1.91 16.76
C PHE A 33 -3.22 -3.00 17.74
N ALA A 34 -3.90 -2.65 18.82
CA ALA A 34 -4.49 -3.62 19.74
C ALA A 34 -5.83 -4.19 19.24
N ALA A 35 -6.44 -3.56 18.23
CA ALA A 35 -7.63 -4.10 17.61
C ALA A 35 -7.31 -5.46 16.98
N PRO A 36 -8.18 -6.48 17.19
CA PRO A 36 -7.96 -7.76 16.54
C PRO A 36 -7.90 -7.55 15.02
N PRO A 37 -7.04 -8.29 14.32
CA PRO A 37 -7.00 -8.21 12.86
C PRO A 37 -8.42 -8.42 12.33
N HIS A 38 -8.79 -7.63 11.34
CA HIS A 38 -10.07 -7.79 10.66
C HIS A 38 -10.28 -9.28 10.38
N ARG A 39 -11.44 -9.79 10.76
CA ARG A 39 -11.81 -11.15 10.43
C ARG A 39 -11.47 -11.38 8.97
N GLU A 40 -10.79 -12.50 8.73
CA GLU A 40 -10.48 -12.96 7.39
C GLU A 40 -11.67 -12.68 6.48
N GLY A 41 -11.46 -11.81 5.50
CA GLY A 41 -12.50 -11.44 4.55
C GLY A 41 -13.05 -12.71 3.92
N GLY A 42 -14.34 -12.74 3.65
CA GLY A 42 -14.96 -13.88 3.02
C GLY A 42 -14.23 -14.28 1.71
N SER A 43 -14.59 -15.43 1.16
CA SER A 43 -14.04 -16.00 -0.09
C SER A 43 -14.41 -15.19 -1.36
N ALA A 44 -14.64 -13.89 -1.25
CA ALA A 44 -14.90 -13.02 -2.39
C ALA A 44 -13.71 -13.00 -3.36
N SER A 45 -13.99 -12.97 -4.66
CA SER A 45 -12.95 -12.82 -5.67
C SER A 45 -12.33 -11.41 -5.60
N VAL A 46 -11.01 -11.33 -5.70
CA VAL A 46 -10.25 -10.08 -5.66
C VAL A 46 -9.44 -9.92 -6.93
N THR A 47 -9.51 -8.75 -7.53
CA THR A 47 -8.63 -8.37 -8.65
C THR A 47 -7.63 -7.31 -8.18
N LEU A 48 -6.35 -7.62 -8.29
CA LEU A 48 -5.25 -6.71 -7.98
C LEU A 48 -4.77 -6.02 -9.26
N LEU A 49 -4.88 -4.71 -9.30
CA LEU A 49 -4.39 -3.89 -10.41
C LEU A 49 -2.99 -3.37 -10.10
N LYS A 50 -2.02 -3.71 -10.93
CA LYS A 50 -0.63 -3.30 -10.77
C LYS A 50 -0.14 -2.57 -12.02
N PRO A 51 -0.05 -1.24 -11.99
CA PRO A 51 0.65 -0.50 -13.03
C PRO A 51 2.16 -0.76 -12.89
N LEU A 52 2.79 -1.12 -14.00
CA LEU A 52 4.21 -1.45 -14.06
C LEU A 52 4.94 -0.53 -15.03
N HIS A 53 6.18 -0.22 -14.72
CA HIS A 53 7.08 0.51 -15.58
C HIS A 53 8.53 0.12 -15.30
N GLY A 54 9.24 -0.30 -16.34
CA GLY A 54 10.62 -0.73 -16.19
C GLY A 54 10.80 -2.06 -15.45
N ASN A 55 12.00 -2.57 -15.50
CA ASN A 55 12.36 -3.80 -14.79
C ASN A 55 13.03 -3.45 -13.45
N GLU A 56 12.22 -3.31 -12.42
CA GLU A 56 12.74 -3.17 -11.05
C GLU A 56 13.37 -4.48 -10.57
N PRO A 57 14.46 -4.42 -9.80
CA PRO A 57 15.03 -5.61 -9.18
C PRO A 57 13.97 -6.38 -8.40
N LEU A 58 13.89 -7.69 -8.61
CA LEU A 58 12.93 -8.59 -7.94
C LEU A 58 11.46 -8.33 -8.27
N LEU A 59 11.13 -7.65 -9.36
CA LEU A 59 9.74 -7.35 -9.73
C LEU A 59 8.88 -8.62 -9.77
N ALA A 60 9.34 -9.67 -10.44
CA ALA A 60 8.60 -10.93 -10.53
C ALA A 60 8.43 -11.58 -9.14
N VAL A 61 9.43 -11.53 -8.28
CA VAL A 61 9.37 -12.04 -6.91
C VAL A 61 8.36 -11.25 -6.07
N ASN A 62 8.38 -9.94 -6.18
CA ASN A 62 7.43 -9.07 -5.47
C ASN A 62 5.99 -9.28 -5.95
N LEU A 63 5.77 -9.48 -7.25
CA LEU A 63 4.46 -9.80 -7.78
C LEU A 63 3.96 -11.16 -7.32
N ALA A 64 4.85 -12.15 -7.20
CA ALA A 64 4.50 -13.47 -6.70
C ALA A 64 3.93 -13.44 -5.27
N THR A 65 4.37 -12.51 -4.43
CA THR A 65 3.86 -12.40 -3.05
C THR A 65 2.35 -12.13 -3.00
N PHE A 66 1.78 -11.49 -4.01
CA PHE A 66 0.32 -11.27 -4.09
C PHE A 66 -0.44 -12.53 -4.44
N LEU A 67 0.16 -13.41 -5.24
CA LEU A 67 -0.43 -14.70 -5.62
C LEU A 67 -0.34 -15.71 -4.47
N ASP A 68 0.74 -15.62 -3.69
CA ASP A 68 1.00 -16.50 -2.55
C ASP A 68 0.33 -15.99 -1.26
N SER A 69 -0.44 -14.89 -1.35
CA SER A 69 -1.15 -14.35 -0.20
C SER A 69 -2.22 -15.31 0.30
N ALA A 70 -2.43 -15.32 1.62
CA ALA A 70 -3.38 -16.21 2.30
C ALA A 70 -4.86 -15.80 2.10
N HIS A 71 -5.23 -15.29 0.92
CA HIS A 71 -6.62 -14.98 0.61
C HIS A 71 -7.40 -16.26 0.29
N ALA A 72 -8.56 -16.45 0.93
CA ALA A 72 -9.35 -17.66 0.79
C ALA A 72 -10.14 -17.78 -0.53
N GLY A 73 -10.33 -16.65 -1.25
CA GLY A 73 -11.05 -16.58 -2.51
C GLY A 73 -10.15 -16.52 -3.75
N PRO A 74 -10.74 -16.51 -4.95
CA PRO A 74 -9.99 -16.35 -6.19
C PRO A 74 -9.26 -15.00 -6.23
N VAL A 75 -8.01 -15.02 -6.66
CA VAL A 75 -7.18 -13.82 -6.86
C VAL A 75 -6.79 -13.71 -8.31
N GLN A 76 -7.11 -12.57 -8.92
CA GLN A 76 -6.65 -12.20 -10.26
C GLN A 76 -5.61 -11.09 -10.15
N LEU A 77 -4.49 -11.23 -10.83
CA LEU A 77 -3.48 -10.18 -10.95
C LEU A 77 -3.54 -9.58 -12.36
N VAL A 78 -3.85 -8.30 -12.44
CA VAL A 78 -3.87 -7.55 -13.71
C VAL A 78 -2.71 -6.57 -13.71
N CYS A 79 -1.74 -6.81 -14.58
CA CYS A 79 -0.58 -5.95 -14.77
C CYS A 79 -0.82 -5.03 -15.97
N GLY A 80 -0.66 -3.73 -15.77
CA GLY A 80 -0.78 -2.71 -16.81
C GLY A 80 0.57 -2.11 -17.17
N VAL A 81 0.93 -2.11 -18.44
CA VAL A 81 2.17 -1.54 -18.97
C VAL A 81 1.84 -0.54 -20.07
N GLY A 82 2.42 0.65 -20.03
CA GLY A 82 2.14 1.70 -21.01
C GLY A 82 2.73 1.46 -22.39
N ASP A 83 3.76 0.63 -22.50
CA ASP A 83 4.44 0.31 -23.74
C ASP A 83 4.65 -1.22 -23.82
N PRO A 84 4.23 -1.88 -24.93
CA PRO A 84 4.48 -3.31 -25.14
C PRO A 84 5.96 -3.69 -25.12
N GLY A 85 6.86 -2.75 -25.42
CA GLY A 85 8.32 -2.93 -25.36
C GLY A 85 8.94 -2.72 -23.99
N ASP A 86 8.15 -2.41 -22.97
CA ASP A 86 8.67 -2.20 -21.62
C ASP A 86 9.26 -3.49 -21.03
N SER A 87 10.39 -3.36 -20.36
CA SER A 87 11.07 -4.51 -19.72
C SER A 87 10.25 -5.20 -18.63
N ALA A 88 9.24 -4.52 -18.05
CA ALA A 88 8.31 -5.12 -17.10
C ALA A 88 7.51 -6.29 -17.70
N VAL A 89 7.28 -6.29 -19.02
CA VAL A 89 6.59 -7.40 -19.72
C VAL A 89 7.31 -8.73 -19.50
N GLY A 90 8.65 -8.74 -19.57
CA GLY A 90 9.47 -9.93 -19.31
C GLY A 90 9.29 -10.47 -17.89
N ALA A 91 9.17 -9.60 -16.90
CA ALA A 91 8.93 -10.00 -15.51
C ALA A 91 7.55 -10.66 -15.33
N VAL A 92 6.52 -10.16 -16.01
CA VAL A 92 5.18 -10.75 -15.96
C VAL A 92 5.16 -12.11 -16.67
N GLU A 93 5.83 -12.25 -17.80
CA GLU A 93 5.95 -13.53 -18.50
C GLU A 93 6.73 -14.58 -17.68
N ALA A 94 7.79 -14.16 -16.99
CA ALA A 94 8.50 -15.02 -16.04
C ALA A 94 7.59 -15.49 -14.90
N LEU A 95 6.75 -14.58 -14.38
CA LEU A 95 5.79 -14.91 -13.33
C LEU A 95 4.73 -15.91 -13.82
N ARG A 96 4.23 -15.75 -15.03
CA ARG A 96 3.29 -16.71 -15.65
C ARG A 96 3.91 -18.11 -15.79
N SER A 97 5.18 -18.18 -16.14
CA SER A 97 5.90 -19.45 -16.28
C SER A 97 6.05 -20.18 -14.94
N THR A 98 6.25 -19.44 -13.86
CA THR A 98 6.40 -20.01 -12.51
C THR A 98 5.07 -20.31 -11.81
N HIS A 99 3.99 -19.63 -12.23
CA HIS A 99 2.65 -19.77 -11.66
C HIS A 99 1.61 -20.08 -12.76
N PRO A 100 1.69 -21.22 -13.44
CA PRO A 100 0.85 -21.52 -14.60
C PRO A 100 -0.65 -21.65 -14.27
N ALA A 101 -0.98 -21.92 -13.00
CA ALA A 101 -2.37 -22.02 -12.54
C ALA A 101 -2.95 -20.68 -12.04
N ALA A 102 -2.14 -19.62 -11.97
CA ALA A 102 -2.58 -18.34 -11.49
C ALA A 102 -3.27 -17.53 -12.60
N ASP A 103 -4.29 -16.76 -12.23
CA ASP A 103 -4.99 -15.84 -13.13
C ASP A 103 -4.21 -14.52 -13.22
N ILE A 104 -3.36 -14.42 -14.26
CA ILE A 104 -2.50 -13.26 -14.51
C ILE A 104 -2.85 -12.69 -15.89
N ALA A 105 -3.34 -11.47 -15.91
CA ALA A 105 -3.60 -10.71 -17.13
C ALA A 105 -2.55 -9.62 -17.31
N LEU A 106 -2.11 -9.42 -18.55
CA LEU A 106 -1.26 -8.32 -18.95
C LEU A 106 -2.00 -7.44 -19.94
N THR A 107 -2.15 -6.17 -19.59
CA THR A 107 -2.70 -5.14 -20.49
C THR A 107 -1.59 -4.20 -20.92
N THR A 108 -1.49 -3.98 -22.22
CA THR A 108 -0.59 -2.98 -22.79
C THR A 108 -1.44 -1.95 -23.53
N GLY A 109 -1.17 -0.68 -23.33
CA GLY A 109 -1.92 0.38 -24.01
C GLY A 109 -1.07 1.61 -24.25
N PRO A 110 -1.38 2.41 -25.26
CA PRO A 110 -0.75 3.70 -25.44
C PRO A 110 -1.10 4.59 -24.25
N ARG A 111 -0.09 5.29 -23.73
CA ARG A 111 -0.29 6.33 -22.74
C ARG A 111 -1.30 7.34 -23.27
N ALA A 112 -2.36 7.61 -22.53
CA ALA A 112 -3.29 8.67 -22.91
C ALA A 112 -2.52 9.98 -23.13
N PRO A 113 -2.69 10.67 -24.26
CA PRO A 113 -2.01 11.92 -24.48
C PRO A 113 -2.51 12.97 -23.48
N GLY A 114 -1.63 13.48 -22.65
CA GLY A 114 -1.81 14.71 -21.88
C GLY A 114 -2.54 14.58 -20.54
N THR A 115 -1.85 14.10 -19.56
CA THR A 115 -2.00 14.56 -18.17
C THR A 115 -0.64 14.85 -17.60
#